data_81169b2aae83dd7bdb5ec34232efb654
#
_entry.id   81169b2aae83dd7bdb5ec34232efb654
#
_cell.length_a   1.000
_cell.length_b   1.000
_cell.length_c   1.000
_cell.angle_alpha   90.00
_cell.angle_beta   90.00
_cell.angle_gamma   90.00
#
_symmetry.space_group_name_H-M   'P 1'
#
loop_
_entity.id
_entity.type
_entity.pdbx_description
1 polymer ?
#
loop_
_entity_poly.entity_id
_entity_poly.type
_entity_poly.pdbx_seq_one_letter_code
_entity_poly.pdbx_strand_id
1 'polypeptide(L)' 'NQVTCTIDTTDVALKGQTVSSSYKPATLDNGVNIQVPPFIESGDKIIVDTRTMEYIKKI' A
#
# COMPACT_ATOMS: atom_id res chain seq x y z
N ASN A 1 -16.29 1.72 5.37
CA ASN A 1 -15.69 2.96 5.85
C ASN A 1 -14.24 3.05 5.44
N GLN A 2 -13.81 4.26 5.22
CA GLN A 2 -12.47 4.51 4.71
C GLN A 2 -11.67 5.28 5.76
N VAL A 3 -10.40 4.91 5.89
CA VAL A 3 -9.50 5.61 6.80
C VAL A 3 -8.21 5.93 6.07
N THR A 4 -7.57 6.99 6.52
CA THR A 4 -6.25 7.36 6.01
C THR A 4 -5.21 6.65 6.83
N CYS A 5 -4.31 5.92 6.16
CA CYS A 5 -3.24 5.21 6.83
C CYS A 5 -1.91 5.60 6.20
N THR A 6 -0.87 5.55 7.02
CA THR A 6 0.48 5.80 6.55
C THR A 6 1.18 4.47 6.33
N ILE A 7 1.89 4.36 5.23
CA ILE A 7 2.66 3.15 4.95
C ILE A 7 3.89 3.17 5.86
N ASP A 8 3.98 2.18 6.73
CA ASP A 8 5.13 2.06 7.62
C ASP A 8 6.31 1.45 6.87
N THR A 9 6.07 0.31 6.26
CA THR A 9 7.09 -0.35 5.44
C THR A 9 6.43 -1.01 4.27
N THR A 10 7.17 -1.16 3.19
CA THR A 10 6.70 -1.86 2.02
C THR A 10 7.89 -2.33 1.22
N ASP A 11 7.68 -3.33 0.37
CA ASP A 11 8.73 -3.80 -0.51
C ASP A 11 9.05 -2.74 -1.54
N VAL A 12 10.33 -2.65 -1.86
CA VAL A 12 10.78 -1.74 -2.90
C VAL A 12 10.61 -2.44 -4.24
N ALA A 13 9.99 -1.74 -5.18
CA ALA A 13 9.86 -2.28 -6.52
C ALA A 13 11.24 -2.40 -7.13
N LEU A 14 11.58 -3.59 -7.61
CA LEU A 14 12.87 -3.82 -8.22
C LEU A 14 12.92 -3.17 -9.59
N LYS A 15 14.05 -2.53 -9.87
CA LYS A 15 14.26 -1.96 -11.18
C LYS A 15 14.22 -3.06 -12.23
N GLY A 16 13.55 -2.78 -13.32
CA GLY A 16 13.45 -3.76 -14.38
C GLY A 16 12.30 -4.71 -14.22
N GLN A 17 11.67 -4.73 -13.10
CA GLN A 17 10.45 -5.50 -12.92
C GLN A 17 9.27 -4.67 -13.35
N THR A 18 8.91 -4.82 -14.57
CA THR A 18 7.81 -4.04 -15.12
C THR A 18 6.53 -4.85 -15.13
N VAL A 19 6.31 -5.62 -14.12
CA VAL A 19 5.04 -6.32 -14.05
C VAL A 19 4.00 -5.30 -13.71
N SER A 20 3.27 -4.91 -14.68
CA SER A 20 2.47 -3.72 -14.66
C SER A 20 1.28 -3.77 -13.73
N SER A 21 0.91 -4.91 -13.22
CA SER A 21 -0.29 -5.00 -12.41
C SER A 21 -0.07 -5.74 -11.12
N SER A 22 1.16 -5.93 -10.73
CA SER A 22 1.44 -6.64 -9.49
C SER A 22 1.34 -5.71 -8.31
N TYR A 23 0.52 -6.07 -7.35
CA TYR A 23 0.49 -5.40 -6.08
C TYR A 23 1.59 -5.96 -5.20
N LYS A 24 2.04 -5.18 -4.25
CA LYS A 24 3.07 -5.61 -3.32
C LYS A 24 2.56 -5.47 -1.90
N PRO A 25 3.08 -6.27 -0.97
CA PRO A 25 2.65 -6.17 0.42
C PRO A 25 3.19 -4.90 1.06
N ALA A 26 2.39 -4.31 1.92
CA ALA A 26 2.78 -3.15 2.69
C ALA A 26 2.23 -3.28 4.09
N THR A 27 2.97 -2.78 5.06
CA THR A 27 2.54 -2.75 6.44
C THR A 27 2.16 -1.31 6.78
N LEU A 28 0.96 -1.16 7.31
CA LEU A 28 0.47 0.14 7.73
C LEU A 28 1.06 0.51 9.09
N ASP A 29 0.90 1.76 9.47
CA ASP A 29 1.41 2.25 10.74
C ASP A 29 0.73 1.61 11.94
N ASN A 30 -0.41 0.98 11.73
CA ASN A 30 -1.10 0.25 12.79
C ASN A 30 -0.75 -1.25 12.79
N GLY A 31 0.19 -1.67 11.96
CA GLY A 31 0.63 -3.05 11.93
C GLY A 31 -0.16 -3.96 10.99
N VAL A 32 -1.15 -3.44 10.31
CA VAL A 32 -1.95 -4.25 9.39
C VAL A 32 -1.26 -4.34 8.04
N ASN A 33 -1.26 -5.53 7.45
CA ASN A 33 -0.67 -5.76 6.13
C ASN A 33 -1.75 -5.70 5.08
N ILE A 34 -1.47 -4.98 4.00
CA ILE A 34 -2.38 -4.92 2.87
C ILE A 34 -1.57 -4.96 1.57
N GLN A 35 -2.29 -5.10 0.46
CA GLN A 35 -1.68 -5.07 -0.85
C GLN A 35 -1.84 -3.68 -1.44
N VAL A 36 -0.75 -3.14 -1.97
CA VAL A 36 -0.75 -1.79 -2.55
C VAL A 36 -0.12 -1.83 -3.92
N PRO A 37 -0.43 -0.85 -4.77
CA PRO A 37 0.23 -0.76 -6.08
C PRO A 37 1.75 -0.57 -5.93
N PRO A 38 2.51 -0.92 -6.96
CA PRO A 38 3.97 -0.85 -6.88
C PRO A 38 4.54 0.55 -6.73
N PHE A 39 3.76 1.58 -7.04
CA PHE A 39 4.26 2.96 -6.89
C PHE A 39 4.16 3.48 -5.46
N ILE A 40 3.56 2.73 -4.56
CA ILE A 40 3.43 3.14 -3.17
C ILE A 40 4.77 2.90 -2.46
N GLU A 41 5.18 3.86 -1.63
CA GLU A 41 6.45 3.78 -0.91
C GLU A 41 6.20 3.99 0.58
N SER A 42 7.17 3.59 1.38
CA SER A 42 7.06 3.82 2.81
C SER A 42 6.99 5.33 3.10
N GLY A 43 6.13 5.68 4.03
CA GLY A 43 5.88 7.08 4.34
C GLY A 43 4.73 7.68 3.57
N ASP A 44 4.24 7.00 2.54
CA ASP A 44 3.09 7.49 1.78
C ASP A 44 1.82 7.33 2.58
N LYS A 45 0.89 8.23 2.33
CA LYS A 45 -0.44 8.14 2.96
C LYS A 45 -1.45 7.67 1.92
N ILE A 46 -2.27 6.74 2.32
CA ILE A 46 -3.26 6.14 1.44
C ILE A 46 -4.60 6.05 2.14
N ILE A 47 -5.64 5.89 1.35
CA ILE A 47 -6.97 5.62 1.86
C ILE A 47 -7.20 4.11 1.77
N VAL A 48 -7.65 3.54 2.86
CA VAL A 48 -7.88 2.10 2.97
C VAL A 48 -9.33 1.87 3.36
N ASP A 49 -9.97 0.90 2.72
CA ASP A 49 -11.32 0.48 3.08
C ASP A 49 -11.21 -0.47 4.26
N THR A 50 -11.78 -0.07 5.39
CA THR A 50 -11.68 -0.87 6.61
C THR A 50 -12.53 -2.13 6.56
N ARG A 51 -13.47 -2.21 5.65
CA ARG A 51 -14.33 -3.40 5.55
C ARG A 51 -13.60 -4.55 4.90
N THR A 52 -12.78 -4.25 3.90
CA THR A 52 -12.04 -5.28 3.17
C THR A 52 -10.54 -5.18 3.40
N MET A 53 -10.09 -4.11 4.05
CA MET A 53 -8.67 -3.83 4.27
C MET A 53 -7.93 -3.77 2.96
N GLU A 54 -8.48 -3.00 2.02
CA GLU A 54 -7.92 -2.88 0.69
C GLU A 54 -7.55 -1.43 0.40
N TYR A 55 -6.50 -1.27 -0.38
CA TYR A 55 -6.08 0.03 -0.84
C TYR A 55 -7.14 0.62 -1.76
N ILE A 56 -7.45 1.90 -1.55
CA ILE A 56 -8.41 2.60 -2.40
C ILE A 56 -7.68 3.60 -3.29
N LYS A 57 -6.94 4.51 -2.67
CA LYS A 57 -6.20 5.50 -3.45
C LYS A 57 -5.10 6.10 -2.59
N LYS A 58 -4.15 6.72 -3.26
CA LYS A 58 -3.08 7.45 -2.59
C LYS A 58 -3.49 8.91 -2.45
N ILE A 59 -3.16 9.49 -1.30
CA ILE A 59 -3.39 10.91 -1.08
C ILE A 59 -2.29 11.74 -1.74
#